data_0635243dd09975e585e82006ff13471c
#
_entry.id   0635243dd09975e585e82006ff13471c
#
_cell.length_a   1.000
_cell.length_b   1.000
_cell.length_c   1.000
_cell.angle_alpha   90.00
_cell.angle_beta   90.00
_cell.angle_gamma   90.00
#
_symmetry.space_group_name_H-M   'P 1'
#
loop_
_entity.id
_entity.type
_entity.pdbx_description
1 polymer ?
#
loop_
_entity_poly.entity_id
_entity_poly.type
_entity_poly.pdbx_seq_one_letter_code
_entity_poly.pdbx_strand_id
1 'polypeptide(L)'
;MSVDIATYVHDLAVGAKAASASLATASDEQRQEAVRAMAAALRNGVDSIVAANELDMSAARDAGTSAGLFDRLLLTPERVEGMAAGLEKLAELPDPVGRVLDHRVLASGVDLTRVSVPLGLVAMVYEARPNVTADAAGICIRTGNACILRGGSLAYHSCAIIAELLADALEAKGFPREAVSMIESTDREATGELMKLRGIVDVLIPRGGAGLIQRCVRESLVPVIETGTGNCHIYVHESADFDKALNIIVNAKTQRVGVCNAAESLLVDRAVADAFLPAVVAVLHDHGVLIHGDESTCAACADAGFVEGDDYVAATEEDWGREYLALEMSVKVVANEDEAIAHINRYGTMHSEAIVAEDMDACERFLDAVDASAVYANASTRFTDGGEFGLGAEIGISTQKLHARGPFAAEALTTYKYKLRGTGQVRP
;
A
#
# COMPACT_ATOMS: atom_id res chain seq x y z
N MET A 1 -32.11 -15.98 -18.06
CA MET A 1 -32.43 -14.77 -17.31
C MET A 1 -31.09 -14.20 -16.88
N SER A 2 -30.70 -12.99 -17.31
CA SER A 2 -29.48 -12.32 -16.78
C SER A 2 -29.75 -12.02 -15.31
N VAL A 3 -28.96 -12.58 -14.41
CA VAL A 3 -29.00 -12.21 -13.00
C VAL A 3 -28.63 -10.73 -12.92
N ASP A 4 -29.43 -9.95 -12.19
CA ASP A 4 -29.15 -8.55 -11.93
C ASP A 4 -27.80 -8.43 -11.19
N ILE A 5 -26.93 -7.51 -11.62
CA ILE A 5 -25.59 -7.34 -11.06
C ILE A 5 -25.65 -7.09 -9.56
N ALA A 6 -26.62 -6.32 -9.08
CA ALA A 6 -26.78 -6.02 -7.65
C ALA A 6 -27.08 -7.31 -6.85
N THR A 7 -28.00 -8.14 -7.34
CA THR A 7 -28.33 -9.43 -6.71
C THR A 7 -27.12 -10.38 -6.73
N TYR A 8 -26.41 -10.47 -7.84
CA TYR A 8 -25.21 -11.31 -7.96
C TYR A 8 -24.12 -10.92 -6.94
N VAL A 9 -23.77 -9.63 -6.88
CA VAL A 9 -22.73 -9.14 -5.96
C VAL A 9 -23.17 -9.30 -4.51
N HIS A 10 -24.46 -9.05 -4.20
CA HIS A 10 -25.01 -9.24 -2.86
C HIS A 10 -24.90 -10.70 -2.41
N ASP A 11 -25.36 -11.66 -3.22
CA ASP A 11 -25.40 -13.08 -2.84
C ASP A 11 -23.99 -13.65 -2.68
N LEU A 12 -23.05 -13.23 -3.56
CA LEU A 12 -21.64 -13.58 -3.44
C LEU A 12 -21.05 -13.06 -2.12
N ALA A 13 -21.35 -11.81 -1.75
CA ALA A 13 -20.86 -11.23 -0.50
C ALA A 13 -21.49 -11.88 0.74
N VAL A 14 -22.76 -12.27 0.69
CA VAL A 14 -23.42 -13.01 1.79
C VAL A 14 -22.76 -14.38 1.99
N GLY A 15 -22.47 -15.12 0.92
CA GLY A 15 -21.73 -16.38 0.98
C GLY A 15 -20.33 -16.22 1.59
N ALA A 16 -19.56 -15.24 1.10
CA ALA A 16 -18.24 -14.93 1.63
C ALA A 16 -18.27 -14.49 3.10
N LYS A 17 -19.26 -13.69 3.50
CA LYS A 17 -19.46 -13.28 4.89
C LYS A 17 -19.75 -14.48 5.79
N ALA A 18 -20.57 -15.41 5.36
CA ALA A 18 -20.86 -16.65 6.11
C ALA A 18 -19.58 -17.50 6.27
N ALA A 19 -18.76 -17.60 5.22
CA ALA A 19 -17.48 -18.33 5.24
C ALA A 19 -16.49 -17.74 6.25
N SER A 20 -16.49 -16.44 6.50
CA SER A 20 -15.60 -15.78 7.45
C SER A 20 -15.71 -16.31 8.89
N ALA A 21 -16.87 -16.85 9.27
CA ALA A 21 -17.09 -17.37 10.61
C ALA A 21 -16.21 -18.58 10.93
N SER A 22 -15.98 -19.49 9.97
CA SER A 22 -15.10 -20.65 10.13
C SER A 22 -13.64 -20.25 10.26
N LEU A 23 -13.19 -19.26 9.48
CA LEU A 23 -11.84 -18.73 9.53
C LEU A 23 -11.54 -18.02 10.85
N ALA A 24 -12.51 -17.27 11.38
CA ALA A 24 -12.37 -16.52 12.64
C ALA A 24 -12.16 -17.44 13.86
N THR A 25 -12.56 -18.71 13.78
CA THR A 25 -12.41 -19.70 14.84
C THR A 25 -11.33 -20.74 14.58
N ALA A 26 -10.73 -20.73 13.38
CA ALA A 26 -9.63 -21.64 13.02
C ALA A 26 -8.39 -21.38 13.87
N SER A 27 -7.62 -22.44 14.16
CA SER A 27 -6.34 -22.31 14.82
C SER A 27 -5.29 -21.65 13.92
N ASP A 28 -4.20 -21.17 14.52
CA ASP A 28 -3.05 -20.65 13.78
C ASP A 28 -2.53 -21.68 12.77
N GLU A 29 -2.32 -22.92 13.23
CA GLU A 29 -1.85 -24.03 12.41
C GLU A 29 -2.77 -24.29 11.19
N GLN A 30 -4.08 -24.31 11.42
CA GLN A 30 -5.06 -24.50 10.33
C GLN A 30 -4.95 -23.42 9.28
N ARG A 31 -4.81 -22.13 9.68
CA ARG A 31 -4.65 -21.01 8.76
C ARG A 31 -3.29 -21.06 8.04
N GLN A 32 -2.21 -21.43 8.73
CA GLN A 32 -0.90 -21.64 8.11
C GLN A 32 -0.95 -22.73 7.03
N GLU A 33 -1.54 -23.90 7.35
CA GLU A 33 -1.70 -24.99 6.39
C GLU A 33 -2.55 -24.62 5.20
N ALA A 34 -3.61 -23.83 5.41
CA ALA A 34 -4.45 -23.31 4.33
C ALA A 34 -3.63 -22.42 3.38
N VAL A 35 -2.85 -21.47 3.92
CA VAL A 35 -2.00 -20.57 3.10
C VAL A 35 -0.90 -21.37 2.38
N ARG A 36 -0.28 -22.37 3.02
CA ARG A 36 0.68 -23.26 2.33
C ARG A 36 0.03 -24.07 1.20
N ALA A 37 -1.21 -24.52 1.41
CA ALA A 37 -1.96 -25.21 0.36
C ALA A 37 -2.26 -24.28 -0.84
N MET A 38 -2.59 -23.02 -0.57
CA MET A 38 -2.76 -22.00 -1.60
C MET A 38 -1.45 -21.78 -2.39
N ALA A 39 -0.31 -21.71 -1.73
CA ALA A 39 1.00 -21.60 -2.39
C ALA A 39 1.28 -22.82 -3.30
N ALA A 40 1.01 -24.04 -2.81
CA ALA A 40 1.16 -25.25 -3.60
C ALA A 40 0.21 -25.28 -4.80
N ALA A 41 -1.02 -24.78 -4.65
CA ALA A 41 -1.99 -24.70 -5.76
C ALA A 41 -1.51 -23.75 -6.88
N LEU A 42 -0.90 -22.61 -6.53
CA LEU A 42 -0.29 -21.71 -7.53
C LEU A 42 0.82 -22.40 -8.30
N ARG A 43 1.73 -23.14 -7.64
CA ARG A 43 2.80 -23.90 -8.31
C ARG A 43 2.26 -24.98 -9.22
N ASN A 44 1.28 -25.73 -8.76
CA ASN A 44 0.66 -26.80 -9.55
C ASN A 44 -0.15 -26.24 -10.73
N GLY A 45 -0.69 -25.03 -10.61
CA GLY A 45 -1.48 -24.36 -11.61
C GLY A 45 -0.71 -23.42 -12.54
N VAL A 46 0.63 -23.40 -12.50
CA VAL A 46 1.45 -22.42 -13.25
C VAL A 46 1.10 -22.38 -14.73
N ASP A 47 0.92 -23.53 -15.39
CA ASP A 47 0.62 -23.59 -16.82
C ASP A 47 -0.74 -22.96 -17.14
N SER A 48 -1.76 -23.20 -16.31
CA SER A 48 -3.10 -22.62 -16.48
C SER A 48 -3.10 -21.12 -16.19
N ILE A 49 -2.33 -20.67 -15.20
CA ILE A 49 -2.19 -19.24 -14.89
C ILE A 49 -1.50 -18.50 -16.05
N VAL A 50 -0.40 -19.04 -16.58
CA VAL A 50 0.31 -18.45 -17.70
C VAL A 50 -0.55 -18.43 -18.98
N ALA A 51 -1.28 -19.51 -19.25
CA ALA A 51 -2.21 -19.57 -20.39
C ALA A 51 -3.34 -18.53 -20.28
N ALA A 52 -3.92 -18.35 -19.08
CA ALA A 52 -4.92 -17.31 -18.83
C ALA A 52 -4.32 -15.89 -18.94
N ASN A 53 -3.09 -15.71 -18.46
CA ASN A 53 -2.40 -14.45 -18.57
C ASN A 53 -2.10 -14.06 -20.03
N GLU A 54 -1.81 -15.01 -20.92
CA GLU A 54 -1.59 -14.72 -22.34
C GLU A 54 -2.84 -14.15 -23.00
N LEU A 55 -4.06 -14.53 -22.56
CA LEU A 55 -5.30 -13.92 -23.02
C LEU A 55 -5.39 -12.45 -22.64
N ASP A 56 -5.06 -12.14 -21.37
CA ASP A 56 -5.03 -10.76 -20.86
C ASP A 56 -3.94 -9.94 -21.56
N MET A 57 -2.75 -10.52 -21.78
CA MET A 57 -1.62 -9.88 -22.46
C MET A 57 -1.91 -9.60 -23.93
N SER A 58 -2.62 -10.50 -24.62
CA SER A 58 -3.05 -10.29 -26.00
C SER A 58 -4.06 -9.13 -26.08
N ALA A 59 -5.07 -9.11 -25.22
CA ALA A 59 -6.05 -8.03 -25.17
C ALA A 59 -5.39 -6.67 -24.82
N ALA A 60 -4.43 -6.67 -23.91
CA ALA A 60 -3.69 -5.47 -23.53
C ALA A 60 -2.81 -4.93 -24.68
N ARG A 61 -2.21 -5.83 -25.48
CA ARG A 61 -1.43 -5.49 -26.66
C ARG A 61 -2.30 -4.84 -27.73
N ASP A 62 -3.47 -5.45 -28.01
CA ASP A 62 -4.42 -4.96 -28.99
C ASP A 62 -5.01 -3.59 -28.59
N ALA A 63 -5.15 -3.34 -27.28
CA ALA A 63 -5.62 -2.06 -26.72
C ALA A 63 -4.54 -0.98 -26.68
N GLY A 64 -3.29 -1.26 -27.05
CA GLY A 64 -2.17 -0.29 -26.98
C GLY A 64 -1.80 0.12 -25.56
N THR A 65 -1.92 -0.80 -24.60
CA THR A 65 -1.60 -0.55 -23.18
C THR A 65 -0.16 -0.07 -23.01
N SER A 66 0.06 0.91 -22.12
CA SER A 66 1.38 1.47 -21.84
C SER A 66 2.35 0.40 -21.31
N ALA A 67 3.65 0.57 -21.60
CA ALA A 67 4.70 -0.39 -21.21
C ALA A 67 4.70 -0.69 -19.69
N GLY A 68 4.48 0.32 -18.84
CA GLY A 68 4.44 0.15 -17.39
C GLY A 68 3.23 -0.67 -16.90
N LEU A 69 2.07 -0.51 -17.52
CA LEU A 69 0.89 -1.34 -17.21
C LEU A 69 1.05 -2.75 -17.78
N PHE A 70 1.65 -2.87 -18.95
CA PHE A 70 1.93 -4.14 -19.60
C PHE A 70 2.88 -5.01 -18.77
N ASP A 71 3.97 -4.43 -18.22
CA ASP A 71 4.86 -5.14 -17.32
C ASP A 71 4.16 -5.59 -16.01
N ARG A 72 3.28 -4.74 -15.45
CA ARG A 72 2.51 -5.07 -14.25
C ARG A 72 1.52 -6.23 -14.45
N LEU A 73 1.02 -6.38 -15.67
CA LEU A 73 0.05 -7.41 -16.05
C LEU A 73 0.72 -8.78 -16.27
N LEU A 74 1.95 -8.78 -16.76
CA LEU A 74 2.67 -9.98 -17.17
C LEU A 74 2.88 -10.96 -16.00
N LEU A 75 2.49 -12.22 -16.18
CA LEU A 75 2.83 -13.34 -15.32
C LEU A 75 3.71 -14.35 -16.08
N THR A 76 4.92 -14.53 -15.58
CA THR A 76 5.83 -15.61 -16.01
C THR A 76 5.82 -16.73 -14.97
N PRO A 77 6.32 -17.93 -15.26
CA PRO A 77 6.48 -18.98 -14.26
C PRO A 77 7.25 -18.51 -13.01
N GLU A 78 8.28 -17.67 -13.19
CA GLU A 78 9.07 -17.11 -12.10
C GLU A 78 8.24 -16.11 -11.24
N ARG A 79 7.37 -15.33 -11.87
CA ARG A 79 6.46 -14.42 -11.14
C ARG A 79 5.39 -15.20 -10.37
N VAL A 80 4.89 -16.32 -10.92
CA VAL A 80 3.97 -17.22 -10.21
C VAL A 80 4.67 -17.89 -9.04
N GLU A 81 5.93 -18.37 -9.21
CA GLU A 81 6.74 -18.89 -8.11
C GLU A 81 6.97 -17.81 -7.03
N GLY A 82 7.21 -16.56 -7.44
CA GLY A 82 7.32 -15.43 -6.51
C GLY A 82 6.06 -15.22 -5.65
N MET A 83 4.86 -15.36 -6.23
CA MET A 83 3.59 -15.31 -5.50
C MET A 83 3.49 -16.48 -4.51
N ALA A 84 3.82 -17.70 -4.93
CA ALA A 84 3.77 -18.89 -4.07
C ALA A 84 4.76 -18.78 -2.90
N ALA A 85 6.00 -18.36 -3.15
CA ALA A 85 7.00 -18.10 -2.12
C ALA A 85 6.58 -16.98 -1.16
N GLY A 86 5.88 -15.96 -1.65
CA GLY A 86 5.29 -14.90 -0.83
C GLY A 86 4.25 -15.45 0.15
N LEU A 87 3.37 -16.34 -0.30
CA LEU A 87 2.39 -17.00 0.55
C LEU A 87 3.05 -17.91 1.60
N GLU A 88 4.13 -18.63 1.26
CA GLU A 88 4.87 -19.45 2.22
C GLU A 88 5.49 -18.60 3.32
N LYS A 89 6.16 -17.50 2.97
CA LYS A 89 6.68 -16.55 3.96
C LYS A 89 5.57 -15.99 4.86
N LEU A 90 4.42 -15.64 4.26
CA LEU A 90 3.26 -15.17 5.00
C LEU A 90 2.75 -16.21 6.02
N ALA A 91 2.75 -17.48 5.65
CA ALA A 91 2.36 -18.59 6.56
C ALA A 91 3.30 -18.70 7.78
N GLU A 92 4.57 -18.31 7.65
CA GLU A 92 5.57 -18.39 8.72
C GLU A 92 5.52 -17.20 9.69
N LEU A 93 4.82 -16.11 9.32
CA LEU A 93 4.72 -14.92 10.19
C LEU A 93 3.98 -15.24 11.49
N PRO A 94 4.29 -14.56 12.60
CA PRO A 94 3.57 -14.67 13.85
C PRO A 94 2.07 -14.47 13.67
N ASP A 95 1.27 -15.24 14.41
CA ASP A 95 -0.20 -15.12 14.35
C ASP A 95 -0.66 -13.74 14.84
N PRO A 96 -1.34 -12.94 14.02
CA PRO A 96 -1.91 -11.67 14.44
C PRO A 96 -3.23 -11.83 15.20
N VAL A 97 -3.86 -13.02 15.16
CA VAL A 97 -5.17 -13.31 15.76
C VAL A 97 -5.01 -13.88 17.15
N GLY A 98 -5.81 -13.42 18.11
CA GLY A 98 -5.82 -13.91 19.48
C GLY A 98 -4.73 -13.31 20.38
N ARG A 99 -3.91 -12.39 19.88
CA ARG A 99 -2.89 -11.70 20.67
C ARG A 99 -3.54 -10.89 21.81
N VAL A 100 -2.99 -11.00 23.00
CA VAL A 100 -3.40 -10.17 24.13
C VAL A 100 -2.79 -8.80 23.96
N LEU A 101 -3.67 -7.80 23.76
CA LEU A 101 -3.27 -6.39 23.55
C LEU A 101 -3.30 -5.60 24.88
N ASP A 102 -4.13 -6.04 25.83
CA ASP A 102 -4.25 -5.45 27.17
C ASP A 102 -4.91 -6.44 28.11
N HIS A 103 -4.49 -6.46 29.38
CA HIS A 103 -5.07 -7.29 30.42
C HIS A 103 -5.08 -6.52 31.75
N ARG A 104 -6.23 -6.50 32.42
CA ARG A 104 -6.37 -5.86 33.75
C ARG A 104 -7.57 -6.41 34.50
N VAL A 105 -7.47 -6.41 35.83
CA VAL A 105 -8.61 -6.67 36.72
C VAL A 105 -9.26 -5.32 37.07
N LEU A 106 -10.56 -5.19 36.77
CA LEU A 106 -11.32 -3.98 37.04
C LEU A 106 -11.57 -3.83 38.55
N ALA A 107 -11.90 -2.62 39.01
CA ALA A 107 -12.25 -2.36 40.41
C ALA A 107 -13.43 -3.20 40.92
N SER A 108 -14.29 -3.66 40.01
CA SER A 108 -15.40 -4.59 40.30
C SER A 108 -14.93 -6.04 40.51
N GLY A 109 -13.67 -6.36 40.31
CA GLY A 109 -13.14 -7.74 40.34
C GLY A 109 -13.37 -8.52 39.03
N VAL A 110 -13.91 -7.90 37.98
CA VAL A 110 -14.04 -8.52 36.67
C VAL A 110 -12.67 -8.53 35.95
N ASP A 111 -12.23 -9.68 35.46
CA ASP A 111 -11.04 -9.83 34.61
C ASP A 111 -11.37 -9.37 33.19
N LEU A 112 -10.64 -8.37 32.68
CA LEU A 112 -10.79 -7.83 31.34
C LEU A 112 -9.54 -8.10 30.53
N THR A 113 -9.71 -8.78 29.39
CA THR A 113 -8.67 -9.01 28.39
C THR A 113 -9.10 -8.42 27.06
N ARG A 114 -8.27 -7.57 26.44
CA ARG A 114 -8.45 -7.10 25.05
C ARG A 114 -7.61 -7.98 24.13
N VAL A 115 -8.25 -8.59 23.15
CA VAL A 115 -7.58 -9.51 22.21
C VAL A 115 -7.84 -9.12 20.75
N SER A 116 -6.85 -9.33 19.89
CA SER A 116 -7.00 -9.16 18.44
C SER A 116 -7.94 -10.22 17.87
N VAL A 117 -8.75 -9.84 16.88
CA VAL A 117 -9.70 -10.70 16.17
C VAL A 117 -9.76 -10.28 14.70
N PRO A 118 -10.14 -11.19 13.77
CA PRO A 118 -10.35 -10.84 12.37
C PRO A 118 -11.37 -9.69 12.20
N LEU A 119 -11.24 -8.94 11.10
CA LEU A 119 -12.24 -7.96 10.67
C LEU A 119 -13.54 -8.63 10.21
N GLY A 120 -13.43 -9.72 9.44
CA GLY A 120 -14.55 -10.49 8.90
C GLY A 120 -14.47 -10.68 7.38
N LEU A 121 -15.25 -9.93 6.60
CA LEU A 121 -15.20 -9.94 5.13
C LEU A 121 -14.46 -8.70 4.62
N VAL A 122 -13.36 -8.93 3.92
CA VAL A 122 -12.52 -7.89 3.30
C VAL A 122 -12.82 -7.84 1.80
N ALA A 123 -13.24 -6.69 1.29
CA ALA A 123 -13.37 -6.47 -0.15
C ALA A 123 -12.10 -5.81 -0.69
N MET A 124 -11.58 -6.32 -1.80
CA MET A 124 -10.44 -5.70 -2.50
C MET A 124 -10.81 -5.39 -3.95
N VAL A 125 -10.63 -4.12 -4.32
CA VAL A 125 -10.84 -3.64 -5.69
C VAL A 125 -9.52 -3.16 -6.25
N TYR A 126 -9.03 -3.80 -7.34
CA TYR A 126 -7.69 -3.51 -7.85
C TYR A 126 -7.66 -3.51 -9.38
N GLU A 127 -6.68 -2.77 -9.92
CA GLU A 127 -6.44 -2.65 -11.35
C GLU A 127 -5.27 -3.56 -11.77
N ALA A 128 -5.08 -3.80 -13.02
CA ALA A 128 -3.97 -4.45 -13.77
C ALA A 128 -2.80 -5.08 -12.94
N ARG A 129 -3.12 -5.83 -11.89
CA ARG A 129 -2.15 -6.46 -10.97
C ARG A 129 -2.63 -7.85 -10.55
N PRO A 130 -2.48 -8.88 -11.40
CA PRO A 130 -2.98 -10.22 -11.10
C PRO A 130 -2.36 -10.84 -9.83
N ASN A 131 -1.13 -10.49 -9.48
CA ASN A 131 -0.48 -10.93 -8.24
C ASN A 131 -1.25 -10.51 -6.97
N VAL A 132 -1.94 -9.37 -7.01
CA VAL A 132 -2.73 -8.89 -5.85
C VAL A 132 -3.82 -9.88 -5.46
N THR A 133 -4.34 -10.69 -6.41
CA THR A 133 -5.31 -11.75 -6.12
C THR A 133 -4.75 -12.76 -5.10
N ALA A 134 -3.51 -13.22 -5.30
CA ALA A 134 -2.85 -14.16 -4.39
C ALA A 134 -2.46 -13.49 -3.06
N ASP A 135 -1.85 -12.31 -3.13
CA ASP A 135 -1.39 -11.58 -1.94
C ASP A 135 -2.57 -11.25 -1.01
N ALA A 136 -3.66 -10.70 -1.58
CA ALA A 136 -4.85 -10.33 -0.84
C ALA A 136 -5.55 -11.54 -0.20
N ALA A 137 -5.76 -12.61 -0.98
CA ALA A 137 -6.37 -13.83 -0.47
C ALA A 137 -5.52 -14.44 0.64
N GLY A 138 -4.20 -14.56 0.43
CA GLY A 138 -3.28 -15.12 1.42
C GLY A 138 -3.31 -14.36 2.74
N ILE A 139 -3.20 -13.03 2.70
CA ILE A 139 -3.22 -12.20 3.91
C ILE A 139 -4.59 -12.29 4.61
N CYS A 140 -5.70 -12.29 3.87
CA CYS A 140 -7.03 -12.44 4.46
C CYS A 140 -7.16 -13.79 5.18
N ILE A 141 -6.80 -14.90 4.54
CA ILE A 141 -6.89 -16.24 5.14
C ILE A 141 -5.95 -16.35 6.35
N ARG A 142 -4.70 -15.87 6.26
CA ARG A 142 -3.74 -15.88 7.37
C ARG A 142 -4.26 -15.14 8.61
N THR A 143 -5.05 -14.10 8.40
CA THR A 143 -5.64 -13.26 9.45
C THR A 143 -7.06 -13.65 9.86
N GLY A 144 -7.56 -14.81 9.39
CA GLY A 144 -8.87 -15.31 9.72
C GLY A 144 -10.04 -14.59 9.07
N ASN A 145 -9.79 -13.84 7.98
CA ASN A 145 -10.80 -13.13 7.21
C ASN A 145 -11.16 -13.90 5.94
N ALA A 146 -12.39 -13.77 5.48
CA ALA A 146 -12.75 -14.08 4.10
C ALA A 146 -12.47 -12.85 3.21
N CYS A 147 -12.34 -13.06 1.90
CA CYS A 147 -12.19 -11.96 0.95
C CYS A 147 -13.13 -12.08 -0.24
N ILE A 148 -13.54 -10.90 -0.73
CA ILE A 148 -14.21 -10.73 -2.01
C ILE A 148 -13.35 -9.85 -2.90
N LEU A 149 -12.93 -10.37 -4.05
CA LEU A 149 -11.94 -9.80 -4.94
C LEU A 149 -12.61 -9.25 -6.20
N ARG A 150 -12.21 -8.04 -6.61
CA ARG A 150 -12.65 -7.46 -7.89
C ARG A 150 -11.43 -6.93 -8.63
N GLY A 151 -10.90 -7.75 -9.54
CA GLY A 151 -9.82 -7.36 -10.45
C GLY A 151 -10.29 -6.46 -11.58
N GLY A 152 -9.41 -5.63 -12.12
CA GLY A 152 -9.67 -4.85 -13.32
C GLY A 152 -9.85 -5.71 -14.56
N SER A 153 -10.55 -5.19 -15.57
CA SER A 153 -10.82 -5.90 -16.82
C SER A 153 -9.56 -6.36 -17.59
N LEU A 154 -8.46 -5.63 -17.45
CA LEU A 154 -7.18 -5.97 -18.07
C LEU A 154 -6.53 -7.26 -17.54
N ALA A 155 -6.86 -7.67 -16.31
CA ALA A 155 -6.28 -8.84 -15.66
C ALA A 155 -7.33 -9.91 -15.35
N TYR A 156 -8.49 -9.87 -16.01
CA TYR A 156 -9.65 -10.67 -15.65
C TYR A 156 -9.37 -12.18 -15.66
N HIS A 157 -8.82 -12.71 -16.75
CA HIS A 157 -8.57 -14.14 -16.90
C HIS A 157 -7.54 -14.66 -15.91
N SER A 158 -6.47 -13.91 -15.72
CA SER A 158 -5.43 -14.23 -14.72
C SER A 158 -5.98 -14.23 -13.30
N CYS A 159 -6.73 -13.18 -12.93
CA CYS A 159 -7.32 -13.09 -11.59
C CYS A 159 -8.34 -14.20 -11.33
N ALA A 160 -9.16 -14.56 -12.32
CA ALA A 160 -10.19 -15.60 -12.20
C ALA A 160 -9.57 -16.97 -11.91
N ILE A 161 -8.61 -17.40 -12.72
CA ILE A 161 -7.94 -18.71 -12.50
C ILE A 161 -7.16 -18.75 -11.18
N ILE A 162 -6.49 -17.66 -10.80
CA ILE A 162 -5.80 -17.59 -9.51
C ILE A 162 -6.81 -17.76 -8.37
N ALA A 163 -7.91 -16.98 -8.36
CA ALA A 163 -8.93 -17.07 -7.32
C ALA A 163 -9.55 -18.46 -7.22
N GLU A 164 -9.82 -19.10 -8.37
CA GLU A 164 -10.34 -20.47 -8.44
C GLU A 164 -9.39 -21.48 -7.79
N LEU A 165 -8.10 -21.47 -8.16
CA LEU A 165 -7.09 -22.36 -7.59
C LEU A 165 -6.94 -22.16 -6.07
N LEU A 166 -7.02 -20.94 -5.59
CA LEU A 166 -6.92 -20.63 -4.16
C LEU A 166 -8.16 -21.11 -3.39
N ALA A 167 -9.37 -20.94 -3.97
CA ALA A 167 -10.62 -21.39 -3.38
C ALA A 167 -10.67 -22.93 -3.30
N ASP A 168 -10.23 -23.64 -4.34
CA ASP A 168 -10.12 -25.11 -4.36
C ASP A 168 -9.15 -25.62 -3.30
N ALA A 169 -8.02 -24.95 -3.14
CA ALA A 169 -7.03 -25.30 -2.11
C ALA A 169 -7.60 -25.14 -0.69
N LEU A 170 -8.43 -24.11 -0.45
CA LEU A 170 -9.10 -23.93 0.85
C LEU A 170 -10.15 -25.01 1.11
N GLU A 171 -10.96 -25.33 0.11
CA GLU A 171 -11.97 -26.40 0.21
C GLU A 171 -11.31 -27.73 0.55
N ALA A 172 -10.19 -28.08 -0.08
CA ALA A 172 -9.40 -29.27 0.21
C ALA A 172 -8.83 -29.30 1.65
N LYS A 173 -8.74 -28.13 2.31
CA LYS A 173 -8.34 -27.98 3.72
C LYS A 173 -9.53 -27.88 4.69
N GLY A 174 -10.76 -28.05 4.19
CA GLY A 174 -11.98 -28.05 5.00
C GLY A 174 -12.55 -26.68 5.32
N PHE A 175 -12.10 -25.63 4.65
CA PHE A 175 -12.72 -24.31 4.70
C PHE A 175 -13.76 -24.13 3.60
N PRO A 176 -14.79 -23.30 3.78
CA PRO A 176 -15.73 -22.98 2.69
C PRO A 176 -14.99 -22.37 1.50
N ARG A 177 -15.33 -22.80 0.29
CA ARG A 177 -14.79 -22.26 -0.96
C ARG A 177 -15.03 -20.73 -1.09
N GLU A 178 -16.16 -20.29 -0.59
CA GLU A 178 -16.57 -18.87 -0.56
C GLU A 178 -15.68 -17.97 0.27
N ALA A 179 -14.74 -18.54 1.05
CA ALA A 179 -13.76 -17.78 1.80
C ALA A 179 -12.82 -16.94 0.91
N VAL A 180 -12.61 -17.38 -0.34
CA VAL A 180 -12.00 -16.60 -1.41
C VAL A 180 -12.99 -16.53 -2.55
N SER A 181 -13.66 -15.39 -2.69
CA SER A 181 -14.66 -15.14 -3.73
C SER A 181 -14.16 -14.07 -4.70
N MET A 182 -14.45 -14.23 -5.98
CA MET A 182 -14.13 -13.25 -7.00
C MET A 182 -15.40 -12.80 -7.74
N ILE A 183 -15.53 -11.49 -7.95
CA ILE A 183 -16.58 -10.94 -8.82
C ILE A 183 -16.15 -11.14 -10.27
N GLU A 184 -16.87 -12.00 -10.99
CA GLU A 184 -16.57 -12.37 -12.37
C GLU A 184 -17.05 -11.33 -13.40
N SER A 185 -17.75 -10.29 -12.95
CA SER A 185 -18.18 -9.20 -13.84
C SER A 185 -17.08 -8.14 -14.00
N THR A 186 -16.77 -7.79 -15.25
CA THR A 186 -15.90 -6.67 -15.59
C THR A 186 -16.62 -5.33 -15.59
N ASP A 187 -17.94 -5.31 -15.39
CA ASP A 187 -18.71 -4.08 -15.33
C ASP A 187 -18.33 -3.24 -14.11
N ARG A 188 -18.23 -1.93 -14.31
CA ARG A 188 -17.98 -0.97 -13.24
C ARG A 188 -19.14 -0.85 -12.25
N GLU A 189 -20.34 -1.24 -12.64
CA GLU A 189 -21.52 -1.30 -11.79
C GLU A 189 -21.31 -2.29 -10.64
N ALA A 190 -20.68 -3.45 -10.88
CA ALA A 190 -20.38 -4.43 -9.84
C ALA A 190 -19.51 -3.85 -8.70
N THR A 191 -18.58 -2.96 -9.03
CA THR A 191 -17.79 -2.22 -8.00
C THR A 191 -18.70 -1.27 -7.21
N GLY A 192 -19.62 -0.58 -7.90
CA GLY A 192 -20.60 0.31 -7.26
C GLY A 192 -21.51 -0.43 -6.30
N GLU A 193 -21.99 -1.62 -6.69
CA GLU A 193 -22.82 -2.45 -5.81
C GLU A 193 -22.04 -2.97 -4.61
N LEU A 194 -20.80 -3.42 -4.80
CA LEU A 194 -19.92 -3.85 -3.70
C LEU A 194 -19.72 -2.74 -2.65
N MET A 195 -19.51 -1.50 -3.10
CA MET A 195 -19.33 -0.34 -2.21
C MET A 195 -20.58 -0.02 -1.37
N LYS A 196 -21.77 -0.48 -1.75
CA LYS A 196 -23.04 -0.26 -1.00
C LYS A 196 -23.28 -1.29 0.10
N LEU A 197 -22.53 -2.38 0.17
CA LEU A 197 -22.79 -3.55 1.04
C LEU A 197 -22.35 -3.34 2.49
N ARG A 198 -22.65 -2.18 3.08
CA ARG A 198 -22.42 -1.89 4.50
C ARG A 198 -23.18 -2.89 5.38
N GLY A 199 -22.48 -3.47 6.35
CA GLY A 199 -23.03 -4.48 7.26
C GLY A 199 -22.85 -5.93 6.77
N ILE A 200 -22.49 -6.15 5.51
CA ILE A 200 -22.06 -7.45 4.96
C ILE A 200 -20.55 -7.42 4.79
N VAL A 201 -20.02 -6.47 4.03
CA VAL A 201 -18.59 -6.21 3.88
C VAL A 201 -18.12 -5.33 5.04
N ASP A 202 -17.06 -5.74 5.72
CA ASP A 202 -16.54 -5.05 6.91
C ASP A 202 -15.54 -3.95 6.55
N VAL A 203 -14.75 -4.17 5.49
CA VAL A 203 -13.80 -3.18 4.98
C VAL A 203 -13.57 -3.34 3.48
N LEU A 204 -13.35 -2.23 2.80
CA LEU A 204 -12.99 -2.17 1.37
C LEU A 204 -11.60 -1.56 1.22
N ILE A 205 -10.74 -2.20 0.42
CA ILE A 205 -9.36 -1.78 0.16
C ILE A 205 -9.19 -1.58 -1.34
N PRO A 206 -9.11 -0.34 -1.82
CA PRO A 206 -8.82 -0.05 -3.22
C PRO A 206 -7.30 -0.13 -3.50
N ARG A 207 -6.91 -0.70 -4.65
CA ARG A 207 -5.51 -0.79 -5.14
C ARG A 207 -5.44 -0.40 -6.62
N GLY A 208 -5.14 0.85 -6.92
CA GLY A 208 -5.11 1.33 -8.31
C GLY A 208 -4.69 2.78 -8.40
N GLY A 209 -5.02 3.41 -9.51
CA GLY A 209 -4.77 4.83 -9.70
C GLY A 209 -5.63 5.72 -8.79
N ALA A 210 -5.22 6.99 -8.64
CA ALA A 210 -5.89 7.97 -7.79
C ALA A 210 -7.40 8.07 -8.04
N GLY A 211 -7.85 7.92 -9.30
CA GLY A 211 -9.28 7.96 -9.65
C GLY A 211 -10.11 6.84 -9.01
N LEU A 212 -9.59 5.60 -8.97
CA LEU A 212 -10.26 4.49 -8.29
C LEU A 212 -10.30 4.71 -6.79
N ILE A 213 -9.18 5.09 -6.20
CA ILE A 213 -9.05 5.32 -4.75
C ILE A 213 -10.02 6.42 -4.31
N GLN A 214 -10.00 7.56 -4.97
CA GLN A 214 -10.88 8.70 -4.68
C GLN A 214 -12.37 8.35 -4.86
N ARG A 215 -12.69 7.53 -5.85
CA ARG A 215 -14.06 7.04 -6.03
C ARG A 215 -14.49 6.17 -4.85
N CYS A 216 -13.67 5.22 -4.43
CA CYS A 216 -13.97 4.36 -3.28
C CYS A 216 -14.13 5.17 -2.00
N VAL A 217 -13.25 6.14 -1.74
CA VAL A 217 -13.31 7.00 -0.54
C VAL A 217 -14.59 7.85 -0.52
N ARG A 218 -15.02 8.39 -1.66
CA ARG A 218 -16.19 9.29 -1.72
C ARG A 218 -17.53 8.55 -1.76
N GLU A 219 -17.59 7.40 -2.42
CA GLU A 219 -18.86 6.74 -2.76
C GLU A 219 -19.16 5.53 -1.89
N SER A 220 -18.16 4.94 -1.22
CA SER A 220 -18.37 3.72 -0.45
C SER A 220 -19.13 3.99 0.86
N LEU A 221 -20.15 3.15 1.10
CA LEU A 221 -20.82 3.04 2.40
C LEU A 221 -20.10 2.05 3.32
N VAL A 222 -19.28 1.16 2.75
CA VAL A 222 -18.37 0.28 3.49
C VAL A 222 -17.16 1.09 3.95
N PRO A 223 -16.64 0.92 5.18
CA PRO A 223 -15.39 1.54 5.60
C PRO A 223 -14.26 1.24 4.64
N VAL A 224 -13.45 2.26 4.29
CA VAL A 224 -12.34 2.13 3.34
C VAL A 224 -11.01 2.27 4.07
N ILE A 225 -10.06 1.35 3.79
CA ILE A 225 -8.64 1.59 4.05
C ILE A 225 -8.05 2.02 2.71
N GLU A 226 -7.80 3.32 2.57
CA GLU A 226 -7.23 3.87 1.34
C GLU A 226 -5.74 3.64 1.27
N THR A 227 -5.22 3.37 0.07
CA THR A 227 -3.80 3.42 -0.21
C THR A 227 -3.47 4.82 -0.75
N GLY A 228 -2.44 5.47 -0.18
CA GLY A 228 -2.09 6.84 -0.53
C GLY A 228 -1.31 6.96 -1.84
N THR A 229 -1.34 8.15 -2.43
CA THR A 229 -0.32 8.63 -3.37
C THR A 229 0.87 9.16 -2.57
N GLY A 230 2.06 9.22 -3.18
CA GLY A 230 3.28 9.56 -2.47
C GLY A 230 3.99 10.79 -3.02
N ASN A 231 3.59 12.02 -2.62
CA ASN A 231 4.46 13.17 -2.77
C ASN A 231 5.40 13.24 -1.57
N CYS A 232 6.48 12.45 -1.60
CA CYS A 232 7.44 12.33 -0.51
C CYS A 232 8.52 13.41 -0.60
N HIS A 233 8.85 14.02 0.55
CA HIS A 233 9.84 15.08 0.62
C HIS A 233 11.14 14.61 1.28
N ILE A 234 12.25 15.23 0.86
CA ILE A 234 13.51 15.20 1.59
C ILE A 234 13.86 16.65 1.93
N TYR A 235 14.10 16.95 3.18
CA TYR A 235 14.59 18.24 3.64
C TYR A 235 16.06 18.14 4.04
N VAL A 236 16.89 18.98 3.42
CA VAL A 236 18.32 19.13 3.74
C VAL A 236 18.48 20.32 4.66
N HIS A 237 18.73 20.03 5.95
CA HIS A 237 18.88 21.01 7.01
C HIS A 237 20.24 21.72 6.96
N GLU A 238 20.38 22.88 7.61
CA GLU A 238 21.64 23.66 7.67
C GLU A 238 22.83 22.87 8.23
N SER A 239 22.58 21.87 9.08
CA SER A 239 23.61 21.00 9.67
C SER A 239 23.89 19.72 8.87
N ALA A 240 23.32 19.57 7.67
CA ALA A 240 23.40 18.32 6.92
C ALA A 240 24.83 17.99 6.46
N ASP A 241 25.18 16.71 6.54
CA ASP A 241 26.32 16.15 5.80
C ASP A 241 25.91 16.01 4.32
N PHE A 242 26.61 16.69 3.43
CA PHE A 242 26.24 16.75 2.01
C PHE A 242 26.40 15.43 1.28
N ASP A 243 27.42 14.64 1.60
CA ASP A 243 27.63 13.32 0.98
C ASP A 243 26.49 12.37 1.37
N LYS A 244 26.07 12.40 2.62
CA LYS A 244 24.92 11.67 3.13
C LYS A 244 23.63 12.13 2.43
N ALA A 245 23.41 13.43 2.31
CA ALA A 245 22.24 14.01 1.66
C ALA A 245 22.15 13.59 0.19
N LEU A 246 23.24 13.71 -0.57
CA LEU A 246 23.26 13.31 -1.99
C LEU A 246 22.96 11.83 -2.17
N ASN A 247 23.55 10.95 -1.34
CA ASN A 247 23.28 9.50 -1.40
C ASN A 247 21.81 9.17 -1.11
N ILE A 248 21.22 9.82 -0.11
CA ILE A 248 19.79 9.61 0.24
C ILE A 248 18.89 10.10 -0.90
N ILE A 249 19.13 11.30 -1.45
CA ILE A 249 18.33 11.91 -2.52
C ILE A 249 18.37 11.03 -3.78
N VAL A 250 19.56 10.64 -4.22
CA VAL A 250 19.73 9.78 -5.41
C VAL A 250 19.01 8.45 -5.20
N ASN A 251 19.22 7.79 -4.06
CA ASN A 251 18.53 6.53 -3.78
C ASN A 251 17.00 6.72 -3.77
N ALA A 252 16.50 7.72 -3.06
CA ALA A 252 15.08 7.96 -2.90
C ALA A 252 14.38 8.30 -4.23
N LYS A 253 15.06 9.01 -5.15
CA LYS A 253 14.47 9.38 -6.45
C LYS A 253 14.69 8.31 -7.52
N THR A 254 15.87 7.70 -7.61
CA THR A 254 16.27 6.98 -8.83
C THR A 254 16.22 5.46 -8.73
N GLN A 255 16.21 4.88 -7.51
CA GLN A 255 16.18 3.42 -7.34
C GLN A 255 14.92 2.79 -7.98
N ARG A 256 13.75 3.43 -7.83
CA ARG A 256 12.50 3.02 -8.47
C ARG A 256 11.51 4.18 -8.48
N VAL A 257 11.34 4.83 -9.60
CA VAL A 257 10.54 6.06 -9.74
C VAL A 257 9.03 5.84 -9.67
N GLY A 258 8.53 4.71 -10.13
CA GLY A 258 7.08 4.45 -10.27
C GLY A 258 6.41 3.89 -9.00
N VAL A 259 6.84 4.30 -7.81
CA VAL A 259 6.31 3.86 -6.51
C VAL A 259 6.08 5.03 -5.57
N CYS A 260 5.08 4.90 -4.69
CA CYS A 260 4.60 5.98 -3.84
C CYS A 260 5.59 6.45 -2.74
N ASN A 261 6.64 5.69 -2.44
CA ASN A 261 7.67 6.06 -1.47
C ASN A 261 8.95 6.63 -2.13
N ALA A 262 8.95 6.84 -3.46
CA ALA A 262 10.00 7.58 -4.13
C ALA A 262 9.90 9.08 -3.76
N ALA A 263 11.05 9.76 -3.63
CA ALA A 263 11.04 11.19 -3.38
C ALA A 263 10.56 11.94 -4.62
N GLU A 264 9.65 12.89 -4.42
CA GLU A 264 9.09 13.75 -5.47
C GLU A 264 9.47 15.23 -5.25
N SER A 265 9.82 15.59 -4.01
CA SER A 265 10.14 16.96 -3.62
C SER A 265 11.41 17.01 -2.76
N LEU A 266 12.29 17.96 -3.08
CA LEU A 266 13.48 18.28 -2.31
C LEU A 266 13.38 19.70 -1.75
N LEU A 267 13.56 19.85 -0.45
CA LEU A 267 13.65 21.12 0.23
C LEU A 267 15.09 21.35 0.72
N VAL A 268 15.65 22.51 0.44
CA VAL A 268 17.01 22.85 0.85
C VAL A 268 16.98 24.08 1.77
N ASP A 269 17.60 23.97 2.94
CA ASP A 269 17.74 25.11 3.85
C ASP A 269 18.53 26.23 3.19
N ARG A 270 18.06 27.46 3.33
CA ARG A 270 18.70 28.65 2.78
C ARG A 270 20.13 28.82 3.25
N ALA A 271 20.43 28.43 4.48
CA ALA A 271 21.77 28.58 5.04
C ALA A 271 22.83 27.74 4.30
N VAL A 272 22.42 26.66 3.64
CA VAL A 272 23.32 25.76 2.89
C VAL A 272 23.06 25.80 1.39
N ALA A 273 22.05 26.49 0.91
CA ALA A 273 21.61 26.46 -0.48
C ALA A 273 22.75 26.81 -1.45
N ASP A 274 23.51 27.89 -1.22
CA ASP A 274 24.59 28.31 -2.12
C ASP A 274 25.68 27.25 -2.26
N ALA A 275 25.92 26.46 -1.21
CA ALA A 275 26.97 25.42 -1.19
C ALA A 275 26.43 24.07 -1.70
N PHE A 276 25.15 23.75 -1.44
CA PHE A 276 24.58 22.44 -1.72
C PHE A 276 23.92 22.34 -3.11
N LEU A 277 23.22 23.41 -3.57
CA LEU A 277 22.50 23.36 -4.86
C LEU A 277 23.41 22.97 -6.03
N PRO A 278 24.62 23.53 -6.20
CA PRO A 278 25.48 23.13 -7.32
C PRO A 278 25.76 21.62 -7.37
N ALA A 279 25.94 20.99 -6.21
CA ALA A 279 26.21 19.55 -6.14
C ALA A 279 24.95 18.71 -6.42
N VAL A 280 23.80 19.09 -5.83
CA VAL A 280 22.59 18.29 -5.97
C VAL A 280 21.97 18.41 -7.38
N VAL A 281 21.99 19.58 -8.02
CA VAL A 281 21.48 19.72 -9.39
C VAL A 281 22.36 18.94 -10.36
N ALA A 282 23.69 18.92 -10.17
CA ALA A 282 24.60 18.13 -10.99
C ALA A 282 24.32 16.63 -10.87
N VAL A 283 24.20 16.11 -9.66
CA VAL A 283 23.95 14.67 -9.46
C VAL A 283 22.57 14.24 -9.95
N LEU A 284 21.54 15.08 -9.80
CA LEU A 284 20.19 14.80 -10.34
C LEU A 284 20.21 14.77 -11.87
N HIS A 285 20.88 15.73 -12.49
CA HIS A 285 21.07 15.78 -13.94
C HIS A 285 21.81 14.54 -14.47
N ASP A 286 22.91 14.13 -13.81
CA ASP A 286 23.67 12.94 -14.19
C ASP A 286 22.82 11.65 -14.15
N HIS A 287 21.75 11.64 -13.37
CA HIS A 287 20.78 10.55 -13.31
C HIS A 287 19.55 10.76 -14.21
N GLY A 288 19.56 11.80 -15.06
CA GLY A 288 18.46 12.11 -16.00
C GLY A 288 17.18 12.62 -15.34
N VAL A 289 17.27 13.25 -14.18
CA VAL A 289 16.12 13.81 -13.46
C VAL A 289 15.84 15.23 -13.97
N LEU A 290 14.65 15.46 -14.53
CA LEU A 290 14.15 16.79 -14.83
C LEU A 290 13.82 17.53 -13.52
N ILE A 291 14.40 18.72 -13.35
CA ILE A 291 14.27 19.52 -12.13
C ILE A 291 13.18 20.60 -12.32
N HIS A 292 12.17 20.60 -11.46
CA HIS A 292 11.19 21.68 -11.35
C HIS A 292 11.64 22.61 -10.20
N GLY A 293 12.39 23.66 -10.55
CA GLY A 293 13.12 24.49 -9.59
C GLY A 293 12.40 25.79 -9.23
N ASP A 294 12.56 26.25 -7.97
CA ASP A 294 12.33 27.65 -7.64
C ASP A 294 13.41 28.56 -8.29
N GLU A 295 13.33 29.87 -8.09
CA GLU A 295 14.25 30.84 -8.69
C GLU A 295 15.73 30.52 -8.35
N SER A 296 16.03 30.15 -7.11
CA SER A 296 17.39 29.83 -6.65
C SER A 296 17.91 28.54 -7.29
N THR A 297 17.05 27.53 -7.39
CA THR A 297 17.39 26.25 -8.02
C THR A 297 17.60 26.42 -9.52
N CYS A 298 16.70 27.17 -10.21
CA CYS A 298 16.86 27.45 -11.64
C CYS A 298 18.16 28.22 -11.93
N ALA A 299 18.53 29.17 -11.06
CA ALA A 299 19.81 29.89 -11.18
C ALA A 299 21.01 28.92 -11.06
N ALA A 300 20.98 28.00 -10.09
CA ALA A 300 22.03 26.98 -9.93
C ALA A 300 22.13 26.05 -11.14
N CYS A 301 20.99 25.66 -11.75
CA CYS A 301 20.96 24.85 -12.98
C CYS A 301 21.57 25.63 -14.16
N ALA A 302 21.21 26.90 -14.33
CA ALA A 302 21.75 27.77 -15.38
C ALA A 302 23.25 28.00 -15.23
N ASP A 303 23.75 28.22 -13.99
CA ASP A 303 25.17 28.35 -13.69
C ASP A 303 25.96 27.06 -13.96
N ALA A 304 25.32 25.89 -13.81
CA ALA A 304 25.86 24.60 -14.21
C ALA A 304 25.87 24.38 -15.73
N GLY A 305 25.29 25.26 -16.51
CA GLY A 305 25.20 25.18 -17.98
C GLY A 305 24.10 24.25 -18.50
N PHE A 306 23.11 23.93 -17.68
CA PHE A 306 21.96 23.09 -18.06
C PHE A 306 20.96 23.88 -18.93
N VAL A 307 20.17 23.14 -19.72
CA VAL A 307 19.25 23.71 -20.71
C VAL A 307 17.83 23.79 -20.13
N GLU A 308 17.29 25.01 -20.05
CA GLU A 308 15.91 25.22 -19.66
C GLU A 308 14.94 24.57 -20.66
N GLY A 309 13.96 23.83 -20.14
CA GLY A 309 13.00 23.06 -20.92
C GLY A 309 13.40 21.60 -21.14
N ASP A 310 14.68 21.25 -21.10
CA ASP A 310 15.20 19.90 -21.26
C ASP A 310 15.70 19.31 -19.93
N ASP A 311 16.51 20.05 -19.17
CA ASP A 311 17.15 19.60 -17.93
C ASP A 311 16.44 20.15 -16.69
N TYR A 312 15.88 21.35 -16.79
CA TYR A 312 15.11 22.00 -15.73
C TYR A 312 14.02 22.90 -16.28
N VAL A 313 13.01 23.14 -15.45
CA VAL A 313 11.92 24.10 -15.69
C VAL A 313 11.61 24.89 -14.42
N ALA A 314 11.07 26.09 -14.56
CA ALA A 314 10.55 26.83 -13.41
C ALA A 314 9.34 26.12 -12.82
N ALA A 315 9.38 25.84 -11.51
CA ALA A 315 8.28 25.21 -10.79
C ALA A 315 7.07 26.14 -10.70
N THR A 316 5.90 25.56 -10.78
CA THR A 316 4.60 26.20 -10.51
C THR A 316 4.07 25.79 -9.14
N GLU A 317 3.00 26.41 -8.66
CA GLU A 317 2.36 26.02 -7.39
C GLU A 317 1.88 24.55 -7.40
N GLU A 318 1.52 24.01 -8.57
CA GLU A 318 1.06 22.63 -8.74
C GLU A 318 2.19 21.62 -8.56
N ASP A 319 3.42 21.99 -8.90
CA ASP A 319 4.59 21.12 -8.80
C ASP A 319 4.92 20.74 -7.35
N TRP A 320 4.63 21.62 -6.40
CA TRP A 320 4.88 21.35 -4.98
C TRP A 320 4.04 20.19 -4.40
N GLY A 321 2.86 19.93 -4.98
CA GLY A 321 1.96 18.85 -4.55
C GLY A 321 1.91 17.64 -5.49
N ARG A 322 2.79 17.60 -6.50
CA ARG A 322 2.69 16.63 -7.58
C ARG A 322 3.47 15.35 -7.30
N GLU A 323 2.81 14.21 -7.52
CA GLU A 323 3.47 12.90 -7.63
C GLU A 323 3.79 12.65 -9.12
N TYR A 324 5.06 12.76 -9.51
CA TYR A 324 5.49 12.64 -10.91
C TYR A 324 5.51 11.19 -11.39
N LEU A 325 5.93 10.26 -10.53
CA LEU A 325 6.16 8.84 -10.87
C LEU A 325 7.13 8.65 -12.05
N ALA A 326 8.03 9.58 -12.23
CA ALA A 326 9.01 9.69 -13.31
C ALA A 326 10.36 10.19 -12.77
N LEU A 327 11.38 10.27 -13.61
CA LEU A 327 12.63 10.95 -13.30
C LEU A 327 12.40 12.48 -13.37
N GLU A 328 11.54 12.97 -12.50
CA GLU A 328 11.22 14.38 -12.32
C GLU A 328 11.14 14.68 -10.81
N MET A 329 11.58 15.84 -10.37
CA MET A 329 11.57 16.24 -8.97
C MET A 329 11.42 17.74 -8.80
N SER A 330 10.55 18.16 -7.87
CA SER A 330 10.51 19.57 -7.47
C SER A 330 11.65 19.86 -6.48
N VAL A 331 12.29 21.03 -6.62
CA VAL A 331 13.37 21.48 -5.75
C VAL A 331 13.13 22.92 -5.32
N LYS A 332 13.10 23.16 -4.01
CA LYS A 332 12.80 24.48 -3.44
C LYS A 332 13.74 24.82 -2.30
N VAL A 333 14.20 26.07 -2.26
CA VAL A 333 14.90 26.65 -1.10
C VAL A 333 13.87 27.17 -0.10
N VAL A 334 14.00 26.74 1.15
CA VAL A 334 13.17 27.18 2.27
C VAL A 334 14.00 28.00 3.27
N ALA A 335 13.39 28.93 3.98
CA ALA A 335 14.10 29.82 4.87
C ALA A 335 14.75 29.13 6.06
N ASN A 336 14.12 28.07 6.55
CA ASN A 336 14.53 27.28 7.71
C ASN A 336 13.64 26.02 7.86
N GLU A 337 13.88 25.23 8.92
CA GLU A 337 13.14 24.04 9.25
C GLU A 337 11.63 24.28 9.46
N ASP A 338 11.22 25.40 10.06
CA ASP A 338 9.80 25.73 10.25
C ASP A 338 9.07 25.87 8.92
N GLU A 339 9.70 26.52 7.93
CA GLU A 339 9.12 26.62 6.59
C GLU A 339 9.11 25.25 5.89
N ALA A 340 10.13 24.42 6.06
CA ALA A 340 10.16 23.07 5.53
C ALA A 340 9.00 22.23 6.07
N ILE A 341 8.80 22.20 7.39
CA ILE A 341 7.68 21.49 8.04
C ILE A 341 6.34 22.01 7.55
N ALA A 342 6.18 23.34 7.48
CA ALA A 342 4.94 23.95 6.98
C ALA A 342 4.66 23.60 5.51
N HIS A 343 5.69 23.56 4.67
CA HIS A 343 5.61 23.18 3.27
C HIS A 343 5.19 21.69 3.15
N ILE A 344 5.86 20.79 3.85
CA ILE A 344 5.56 19.35 3.86
C ILE A 344 4.13 19.09 4.31
N ASN A 345 3.71 19.70 5.43
CA ASN A 345 2.36 19.51 5.96
C ASN A 345 1.26 20.11 5.04
N ARG A 346 1.61 21.04 4.15
CA ARG A 346 0.68 21.62 3.18
C ARG A 346 0.59 20.82 1.87
N TYR A 347 1.74 20.40 1.30
CA TYR A 347 1.81 19.81 -0.04
C TYR A 347 2.06 18.31 -0.02
N GLY A 348 2.57 17.77 1.07
CA GLY A 348 2.78 16.33 1.26
C GLY A 348 1.46 15.57 1.28
N THR A 349 1.55 14.29 0.98
CA THR A 349 0.42 13.35 0.97
C THR A 349 0.32 12.55 2.28
N MET A 350 1.02 12.96 3.33
CA MET A 350 1.16 12.25 4.61
C MET A 350 1.75 10.82 4.45
N HIS A 351 2.58 10.61 3.43
CA HIS A 351 3.13 9.30 3.12
C HIS A 351 4.47 9.07 3.83
N SER A 352 5.56 9.62 3.30
CA SER A 352 6.92 9.38 3.79
C SER A 352 7.76 10.64 3.62
N GLU A 353 8.30 11.14 4.71
CA GLU A 353 9.02 12.41 4.73
C GLU A 353 10.37 12.22 5.43
N ALA A 354 11.42 12.89 4.97
CA ALA A 354 12.76 12.74 5.53
C ALA A 354 13.44 14.07 5.77
N ILE A 355 14.19 14.15 6.88
CA ILE A 355 15.19 15.19 7.13
C ILE A 355 16.58 14.58 7.02
N VAL A 356 17.54 15.35 6.48
CA VAL A 356 18.96 15.07 6.57
C VAL A 356 19.62 16.16 7.41
N ALA A 357 20.13 15.80 8.57
CA ALA A 357 20.72 16.72 9.56
C ALA A 357 21.71 16.01 10.47
N GLU A 358 22.75 16.71 10.92
CA GLU A 358 23.63 16.26 12.01
C GLU A 358 23.16 16.79 13.37
N ASP A 359 22.31 17.82 13.39
CA ASP A 359 21.67 18.32 14.60
C ASP A 359 20.53 17.39 15.02
N MET A 360 20.72 16.68 16.15
CA MET A 360 19.73 15.72 16.64
C MET A 360 18.46 16.38 17.18
N ASP A 361 18.57 17.61 17.72
CA ASP A 361 17.39 18.34 18.22
C ASP A 361 16.49 18.75 17.03
N ALA A 362 17.08 19.14 15.90
CA ALA A 362 16.37 19.37 14.66
C ALA A 362 15.72 18.06 14.13
N CYS A 363 16.46 16.95 14.15
CA CYS A 363 15.89 15.66 13.75
C CYS A 363 14.65 15.30 14.57
N GLU A 364 14.71 15.37 15.90
CA GLU A 364 13.58 15.02 16.76
C GLU A 364 12.40 15.99 16.57
N ARG A 365 12.67 17.30 16.42
CA ARG A 365 11.61 18.28 16.13
C ARG A 365 10.90 17.99 14.80
N PHE A 366 11.65 17.63 13.75
CA PHE A 366 11.09 17.26 12.47
C PHE A 366 10.24 15.98 12.56
N LEU A 367 10.76 14.94 13.24
CA LEU A 367 10.07 13.67 13.45
C LEU A 367 8.72 13.86 14.18
N ASP A 368 8.65 14.79 15.12
CA ASP A 368 7.44 15.08 15.90
C ASP A 368 6.45 15.99 15.16
N ALA A 369 6.95 16.95 14.36
CA ALA A 369 6.11 18.02 13.80
C ALA A 369 5.55 17.69 12.41
N VAL A 370 6.17 16.77 11.67
CA VAL A 370 5.71 16.37 10.34
C VAL A 370 4.60 15.33 10.45
N ASP A 371 3.43 15.64 9.91
CA ASP A 371 2.26 14.74 9.94
C ASP A 371 2.27 13.77 8.77
N ALA A 372 3.11 12.74 8.83
CA ALA A 372 3.18 11.67 7.84
C ALA A 372 3.06 10.28 8.48
N SER A 373 2.84 9.25 7.66
CA SER A 373 2.75 7.87 8.12
C SER A 373 4.11 7.28 8.49
N ALA A 374 5.16 7.77 7.84
CA ALA A 374 6.54 7.44 8.15
C ALA A 374 7.40 8.72 8.04
N VAL A 375 8.16 9.02 9.09
CA VAL A 375 9.07 10.18 9.12
C VAL A 375 10.46 9.68 9.46
N TYR A 376 11.45 10.15 8.73
CA TYR A 376 12.82 9.66 8.77
C TYR A 376 13.81 10.76 9.14
N ALA A 377 14.78 10.43 9.96
CA ALA A 377 16.00 11.20 10.12
C ALA A 377 17.17 10.43 9.51
N ASN A 378 17.86 11.04 8.54
CA ASN A 378 19.07 10.49 7.90
C ASN A 378 18.87 9.12 7.21
N ALA A 379 17.67 8.87 6.63
CA ALA A 379 17.38 7.67 5.89
C ALA A 379 16.47 7.97 4.67
N SER A 380 16.56 7.10 3.66
CA SER A 380 15.76 7.22 2.44
C SER A 380 14.29 6.90 2.69
N THR A 381 13.39 7.64 2.05
CA THR A 381 11.94 7.36 2.07
C THR A 381 11.60 5.99 1.47
N ARG A 382 12.53 5.38 0.71
CA ARG A 382 12.39 4.05 0.12
C ARG A 382 12.24 2.93 1.16
N PHE A 383 12.59 3.16 2.41
CA PHE A 383 12.36 2.21 3.49
C PHE A 383 10.89 2.08 3.92
N THR A 384 9.98 2.95 3.47
CA THR A 384 8.53 2.78 3.71
C THR A 384 7.99 1.63 2.85
N ASP A 385 8.24 0.41 3.28
CA ASP A 385 7.91 -0.84 2.58
C ASP A 385 7.64 -1.93 3.62
N GLY A 386 6.64 -2.77 3.36
CA GLY A 386 6.26 -3.83 4.29
C GLY A 386 7.35 -4.87 4.52
N GLY A 387 8.20 -5.14 3.52
CA GLY A 387 9.36 -6.02 3.64
C GLY A 387 10.44 -5.42 4.53
N GLU A 388 10.79 -4.14 4.29
CA GLU A 388 11.79 -3.40 5.06
C GLU A 388 11.34 -3.19 6.52
N PHE A 389 10.03 -2.99 6.76
CA PHE A 389 9.47 -2.89 8.11
C PHE A 389 9.32 -4.24 8.82
N GLY A 390 9.71 -5.34 8.18
CA GLY A 390 9.62 -6.67 8.76
C GLY A 390 8.18 -7.23 8.84
N LEU A 391 7.24 -6.67 8.09
CA LEU A 391 5.85 -7.12 8.05
C LEU A 391 5.66 -8.39 7.21
N GLY A 392 6.68 -8.80 6.46
CA GLY A 392 6.76 -10.01 5.64
C GLY A 392 5.88 -10.02 4.38
N ALA A 393 4.83 -9.23 4.35
CA ALA A 393 3.94 -9.01 3.23
C ALA A 393 3.36 -7.60 3.31
N GLU A 394 2.80 -7.08 2.23
CA GLU A 394 2.17 -5.76 2.21
C GLU A 394 0.92 -5.76 1.32
N ILE A 395 -0.18 -5.26 1.85
CA ILE A 395 -1.36 -4.94 1.03
C ILE A 395 -1.17 -3.58 0.36
N GLY A 396 -0.61 -2.62 1.10
CA GLY A 396 -0.34 -1.27 0.64
C GLY A 396 0.16 -0.37 1.74
N ILE A 397 0.32 0.90 1.40
CA ILE A 397 0.71 1.95 2.32
C ILE A 397 -0.45 2.93 2.42
N SER A 398 -0.99 3.11 3.63
CA SER A 398 -2.11 4.01 3.88
C SER A 398 -1.63 5.30 4.53
N THR A 399 -2.14 6.42 4.05
CA THR A 399 -1.83 7.75 4.59
C THR A 399 -2.91 8.29 5.51
N GLN A 400 -4.03 7.58 5.64
CA GLN A 400 -5.13 7.98 6.53
C GLN A 400 -4.75 7.88 8.02
N LYS A 401 -5.40 8.68 8.88
CA LYS A 401 -5.14 8.67 10.33
C LYS A 401 -5.89 7.58 11.08
N LEU A 402 -7.04 7.16 10.58
CA LEU A 402 -7.77 6.03 11.13
C LEU A 402 -7.12 4.73 10.64
N HIS A 403 -7.49 3.62 11.25
CA HIS A 403 -6.96 2.30 10.93
C HIS A 403 -7.12 1.95 9.42
N ALA A 404 -6.05 1.53 8.72
CA ALA A 404 -4.66 1.43 9.14
C ALA A 404 -3.86 2.63 8.63
N ARG A 405 -2.64 2.89 9.19
CA ARG A 405 -1.74 3.97 8.74
C ARG A 405 -0.34 3.39 8.48
N GLY A 406 0.33 3.88 7.43
CA GLY A 406 1.65 3.39 7.00
C GLY A 406 1.56 2.09 6.19
N PRO A 407 2.69 1.39 5.99
CA PRO A 407 2.69 0.06 5.41
C PRO A 407 1.80 -0.87 6.22
N PHE A 408 0.85 -1.53 5.58
CA PHE A 408 -0.07 -2.41 6.28
C PHE A 408 -0.15 -3.80 5.65
N ALA A 409 -0.16 -4.78 6.54
CA ALA A 409 -0.16 -6.21 6.24
C ALA A 409 -1.13 -6.96 7.16
N ALA A 410 -0.76 -8.14 7.60
CA ALA A 410 -1.60 -9.05 8.39
C ALA A 410 -2.18 -8.40 9.66
N GLU A 411 -1.40 -7.65 10.44
CA GLU A 411 -1.88 -7.03 11.69
C GLU A 411 -3.02 -6.03 11.44
N ALA A 412 -2.95 -5.27 10.36
CA ALA A 412 -3.95 -4.28 10.00
C ALA A 412 -5.29 -4.89 9.56
N LEU A 413 -5.32 -6.16 9.18
CA LEU A 413 -6.57 -6.89 8.90
C LEU A 413 -7.18 -7.52 10.16
N THR A 414 -6.78 -7.04 11.33
CA THR A 414 -7.39 -7.40 12.62
C THR A 414 -7.98 -6.17 13.30
N THR A 415 -8.94 -6.43 14.17
CA THR A 415 -9.46 -5.47 15.14
C THR A 415 -9.33 -6.10 16.52
N TYR A 416 -10.05 -5.60 17.52
CA TYR A 416 -10.02 -6.20 18.85
C TYR A 416 -11.42 -6.37 19.42
N LYS A 417 -11.53 -7.32 20.36
CA LYS A 417 -12.70 -7.43 21.25
C LYS A 417 -12.27 -7.56 22.69
N TYR A 418 -13.18 -7.22 23.59
CA TYR A 418 -12.98 -7.43 25.01
C TYR A 418 -13.56 -8.79 25.44
N LYS A 419 -12.78 -9.60 26.16
CA LYS A 419 -13.21 -10.81 26.84
C LYS A 419 -13.27 -10.48 28.33
N LEU A 420 -14.45 -10.52 28.92
CA LEU A 420 -14.65 -10.26 30.35
C LEU A 420 -15.02 -11.56 31.06
N ARG A 421 -14.36 -11.84 32.18
CA ARG A 421 -14.62 -13.02 33.01
C ARG A 421 -14.96 -12.54 34.41
N GLY A 422 -16.12 -12.96 34.93
CA GLY A 422 -16.59 -12.62 36.24
C GLY A 422 -17.02 -13.85 37.04
N THR A 423 -17.37 -13.64 38.29
CA THR A 423 -17.90 -14.64 39.21
C THR A 423 -19.30 -14.23 39.76
N GLY A 424 -20.01 -13.37 39.02
CA GLY A 424 -21.34 -12.90 39.40
C GLY A 424 -21.42 -11.41 39.77
N GLN A 425 -20.36 -10.62 39.44
CA GLN A 425 -20.36 -9.19 39.68
C GLN A 425 -21.49 -8.48 38.90
N VAL A 426 -22.17 -7.54 39.56
CA VAL A 426 -23.17 -6.65 38.96
C VAL A 426 -22.72 -5.21 39.09
N ARG A 427 -23.16 -4.38 38.16
CA ARG A 427 -22.95 -2.94 38.28
C ARG A 427 -23.96 -2.37 39.29
N PRO A 428 -23.52 -1.59 40.32
CA PRO A 428 -24.41 -0.98 41.29
C PRO A 428 -25.35 0.05 40.66
#